data_be4657d53a9e870fd66881699cef1da0
#
_entry.id   be4657d53a9e870fd66881699cef1da0
#
_cell.length_a   1.000
_cell.length_b   1.000
_cell.length_c   1.000
_cell.angle_alpha   90.00
_cell.angle_beta   90.00
_cell.angle_gamma   90.00
#
_symmetry.space_group_name_H-M   'P 1'
#
loop_
_entity.id
_entity.type
_entity.pdbx_description
1 polymer ?
#
loop_
_entity_poly.entity_id
_entity_poly.type
_entity_poly.pdbx_seq_one_letter_code
_entity_poly.pdbx_strand_id
1 'polypeptide(L)'
;VAVPGLNPMIPLGWGLAAFIVALVMHEFAHGLQARAHGMRVRSFGLLLLGPLPLGAFAEPEQEELMKAPRRERQRLFAAGPGMNLQIAVLCMLLIGPVVGAMMPVQQGVHARGMVIDGPADEAGIYPFEIMTHLNETEVSGPDDLRELLEDEYAANDTVMITIYNVSSASAREVSLTFADRMEYYLADCVND
;
A
#
# COMPACT_ATOMS: atom_id res chain seq x y z
N VAL A 1 -10.34 -8.19 3.97
CA VAL A 1 -10.65 -7.29 5.10
C VAL A 1 -9.55 -6.24 5.17
N ALA A 2 -9.91 -4.94 5.11
CA ALA A 2 -8.94 -3.84 5.11
C ALA A 2 -8.55 -3.47 6.57
N VAL A 3 -7.99 -4.43 7.30
CA VAL A 3 -7.48 -4.20 8.66
C VAL A 3 -5.97 -4.01 8.59
N PRO A 4 -5.44 -2.87 9.09
CA PRO A 4 -4.01 -2.64 9.16
C PRO A 4 -3.28 -3.77 9.91
N GLY A 5 -2.20 -4.28 9.35
CA GLY A 5 -1.42 -5.38 9.91
C GLY A 5 -1.92 -6.79 9.58
N LEU A 6 -3.18 -6.96 9.14
CA LEU A 6 -3.71 -8.22 8.60
C LEU A 6 -3.70 -8.26 7.07
N ASN A 7 -3.55 -7.10 6.44
CA ASN A 7 -3.43 -6.98 4.99
C ASN A 7 -1.99 -6.55 4.66
N PRO A 8 -1.24 -7.31 3.85
CA PRO A 8 0.13 -6.95 3.47
C PRO A 8 0.25 -5.61 2.75
N MET A 9 -0.85 -5.12 2.14
CA MET A 9 -0.86 -3.81 1.48
C MET A 9 -1.02 -2.63 2.45
N ILE A 10 -1.41 -2.87 3.71
CA ILE A 10 -1.61 -1.83 4.71
C ILE A 10 -0.74 -2.17 5.93
N PRO A 11 0.53 -1.77 5.95
CA PRO A 11 1.40 -1.98 7.10
C PRO A 11 0.79 -1.36 8.36
N LEU A 12 0.89 -2.08 9.49
CA LEU A 12 0.25 -1.68 10.75
C LEU A 12 0.62 -0.24 11.17
N GLY A 13 1.90 0.12 11.04
CA GLY A 13 2.39 1.45 11.45
C GLY A 13 1.75 2.59 10.66
N TRP A 14 1.72 2.49 9.34
CA TRP A 14 1.11 3.51 8.47
C TRP A 14 -0.41 3.56 8.61
N GLY A 15 -1.06 2.40 8.75
CA GLY A 15 -2.50 2.33 9.00
C GLY A 15 -2.90 2.98 10.33
N LEU A 16 -2.12 2.73 11.38
CA LEU A 16 -2.32 3.36 12.69
C LEU A 16 -2.09 4.88 12.65
N ALA A 17 -1.03 5.33 11.98
CA ALA A 17 -0.74 6.75 11.81
C ALA A 17 -1.87 7.48 11.07
N ALA A 18 -2.36 6.91 9.97
CA ALA A 18 -3.48 7.47 9.22
C ALA A 18 -4.77 7.52 10.07
N PHE A 19 -5.04 6.48 10.86
CA PHE A 19 -6.17 6.44 11.78
C PHE A 19 -6.09 7.54 12.83
N ILE A 20 -4.92 7.73 13.46
CA ILE A 20 -4.71 8.79 14.46
C ILE A 20 -4.95 10.17 13.85
N VAL A 21 -4.39 10.43 12.66
CA VAL A 21 -4.58 11.71 11.95
C VAL A 21 -6.07 11.94 11.66
N ALA A 22 -6.76 10.95 11.09
CA ALA A 22 -8.18 11.05 10.79
C ALA A 22 -9.02 11.32 12.06
N LEU A 23 -8.70 10.63 13.16
CA LEU A 23 -9.38 10.77 14.44
C LEU A 23 -9.18 12.17 15.04
N VAL A 24 -7.95 12.66 15.08
CA VAL A 24 -7.62 13.99 15.61
C VAL A 24 -8.31 15.09 14.77
N MET A 25 -8.26 14.97 13.45
CA MET A 25 -8.90 15.96 12.56
C MET A 25 -10.42 15.94 12.69
N HIS A 26 -11.02 14.76 12.88
CA HIS A 26 -12.44 14.60 13.16
C HIS A 26 -12.87 15.39 14.40
N GLU A 27 -12.21 15.15 15.53
CA GLU A 27 -12.52 15.82 16.80
C GLU A 27 -12.18 17.31 16.76
N PHE A 28 -11.09 17.67 16.08
CA PHE A 28 -10.73 19.07 15.88
C PHE A 28 -11.83 19.82 15.12
N ALA A 29 -12.44 19.18 14.11
CA ALA A 29 -13.55 19.77 13.35
C ALA A 29 -14.78 20.03 14.23
N HIS A 30 -15.13 19.11 15.14
CA HIS A 30 -16.19 19.33 16.13
C HIS A 30 -15.88 20.53 17.01
N GLY A 31 -14.67 20.60 17.55
CA GLY A 31 -14.24 21.71 18.39
C GLY A 31 -14.21 23.05 17.66
N LEU A 32 -13.72 23.07 16.42
CA LEU A 32 -13.71 24.27 15.58
C LEU A 32 -15.13 24.76 15.29
N GLN A 33 -16.03 23.85 14.96
CA GLN A 33 -17.43 24.18 14.68
C GLN A 33 -18.16 24.67 15.93
N ALA A 34 -17.90 24.10 17.11
CA ALA A 34 -18.41 24.61 18.38
C ALA A 34 -17.96 26.06 18.61
N ARG A 35 -16.68 26.34 18.44
CA ARG A 35 -16.12 27.70 18.60
C ARG A 35 -16.67 28.69 17.57
N ALA A 36 -16.86 28.26 16.32
CA ALA A 36 -17.43 29.09 15.26
C ALA A 36 -18.88 29.54 15.58
N HIS A 37 -19.63 28.74 16.35
CA HIS A 37 -20.96 29.06 16.83
C HIS A 37 -20.98 29.65 18.24
N GLY A 38 -19.85 30.10 18.77
CA GLY A 38 -19.73 30.78 20.07
C GLY A 38 -19.80 29.83 21.28
N MET A 39 -19.85 28.50 21.06
CA MET A 39 -19.83 27.53 22.15
C MET A 39 -18.44 27.35 22.70
N ARG A 40 -18.32 27.23 24.01
CA ARG A 40 -17.03 26.94 24.66
C ARG A 40 -16.70 25.45 24.53
N VAL A 41 -15.43 25.16 24.23
CA VAL A 41 -14.90 23.80 24.29
C VAL A 41 -14.16 23.65 25.59
N ARG A 42 -14.57 22.71 26.44
CA ARG A 42 -14.01 22.47 27.78
C ARG A 42 -12.68 21.76 27.67
N SER A 43 -12.61 20.74 26.85
CA SER A 43 -11.42 19.91 26.72
C SER A 43 -11.32 19.24 25.35
N PHE A 44 -10.08 18.97 24.96
CA PHE A 44 -9.71 18.05 23.89
C PHE A 44 -8.83 16.95 24.48
N GLY A 45 -9.00 15.72 24.02
CA GLY A 45 -8.19 14.63 24.51
C GLY A 45 -8.15 13.44 23.59
N LEU A 46 -7.20 12.56 23.88
CA LEU A 46 -7.09 11.24 23.30
C LEU A 46 -7.41 10.21 24.38
N LEU A 47 -8.22 9.23 24.02
CA LEU A 47 -8.46 8.04 24.83
C LEU A 47 -7.41 7.00 24.45
N LEU A 48 -6.60 6.63 25.42
CA LEU A 48 -5.53 5.65 25.23
C LEU A 48 -5.79 4.40 26.07
N LEU A 49 -5.57 3.24 25.49
CA LEU A 49 -5.44 1.98 26.21
C LEU A 49 -3.98 1.55 26.19
N GLY A 50 -3.22 1.90 27.21
CA GLY A 50 -1.77 1.83 27.14
C GLY A 50 -1.23 2.74 26.03
N PRO A 51 -0.41 2.25 25.10
CA PRO A 51 0.09 3.04 23.97
C PRO A 51 -0.90 3.12 22.79
N LEU A 52 -2.02 2.38 22.82
CA LEU A 52 -2.97 2.32 21.72
C LEU A 52 -4.01 3.42 21.81
N PRO A 53 -4.16 4.29 20.80
CA PRO A 53 -5.24 5.26 20.74
C PRO A 53 -6.57 4.54 20.42
N LEU A 54 -7.51 4.61 21.34
CA LEU A 54 -8.87 4.07 21.17
C LEU A 54 -9.84 5.10 20.63
N GLY A 55 -9.57 6.38 20.86
CA GLY A 55 -10.46 7.45 20.47
C GLY A 55 -9.86 8.81 20.70
N ALA A 56 -10.53 9.83 20.21
CA ALA A 56 -10.30 11.23 20.57
C ALA A 56 -11.65 11.83 20.97
N PHE A 57 -11.62 12.96 21.64
CA PHE A 57 -12.83 13.68 21.97
C PHE A 57 -12.59 15.18 21.99
N ALA A 58 -13.63 15.93 21.60
CA ALA A 58 -13.78 17.34 21.81
C ALA A 58 -15.06 17.56 22.61
N GLU A 59 -14.96 18.15 23.79
CA GLU A 59 -16.09 18.33 24.70
C GLU A 59 -16.58 19.79 24.69
N PRO A 60 -17.64 20.11 23.90
CA PRO A 60 -18.29 21.40 23.99
C PRO A 60 -19.08 21.50 25.29
N GLU A 61 -19.28 22.73 25.79
CA GLU A 61 -20.09 22.99 26.99
C GLU A 61 -21.52 22.53 26.76
N GLN A 62 -21.98 21.56 27.56
CA GLN A 62 -23.28 20.89 27.40
C GLN A 62 -24.47 21.85 27.46
N GLU A 63 -24.41 22.83 28.38
CA GLU A 63 -25.52 23.80 28.50
C GLU A 63 -25.61 24.68 27.26
N GLU A 64 -24.50 25.10 26.69
CA GLU A 64 -24.46 25.92 25.48
C GLU A 64 -24.94 25.12 24.28
N LEU A 65 -24.51 23.87 24.19
CA LEU A 65 -24.93 22.93 23.14
C LEU A 65 -26.46 22.70 23.17
N MET A 66 -27.03 22.49 24.34
CA MET A 66 -28.46 22.23 24.48
C MET A 66 -29.32 23.46 24.14
N LYS A 67 -28.80 24.68 24.42
CA LYS A 67 -29.46 25.96 24.10
C LYS A 67 -29.28 26.38 22.64
N ALA A 68 -28.30 25.80 21.93
CA ALA A 68 -27.99 26.14 20.56
C ALA A 68 -29.15 25.78 19.59
N PRO A 69 -29.38 26.58 18.54
CA PRO A 69 -30.36 26.30 17.49
C PRO A 69 -30.11 24.94 16.84
N ARG A 70 -31.19 24.29 16.41
CA ARG A 70 -31.12 22.94 15.80
C ARG A 70 -30.13 22.88 14.63
N ARG A 71 -30.05 23.93 13.80
CA ARG A 71 -29.11 24.00 12.66
C ARG A 71 -27.63 23.97 13.10
N GLU A 72 -27.31 24.67 14.17
CA GLU A 72 -25.95 24.75 14.71
C GLU A 72 -25.52 23.40 15.29
N ARG A 73 -26.41 22.74 16.04
CA ARG A 73 -26.18 21.39 16.54
C ARG A 73 -25.96 20.36 15.42
N GLN A 74 -26.77 20.43 14.34
CA GLN A 74 -26.61 19.56 13.18
C GLN A 74 -25.26 19.78 12.48
N ARG A 75 -24.85 21.04 12.30
CA ARG A 75 -23.54 21.39 11.74
C ARG A 75 -22.40 20.88 12.61
N LEU A 76 -22.53 21.02 13.92
CA LEU A 76 -21.53 20.50 14.86
C LEU A 76 -21.40 18.99 14.72
N PHE A 77 -22.51 18.24 14.73
CA PHE A 77 -22.44 16.78 14.60
C PHE A 77 -21.95 16.31 13.22
N ALA A 78 -22.22 17.07 12.17
CA ALA A 78 -21.75 16.75 10.84
C ALA A 78 -20.29 17.16 10.59
N ALA A 79 -19.68 17.97 11.46
CA ALA A 79 -18.35 18.53 11.24
C ALA A 79 -17.26 17.44 11.19
N GLY A 80 -17.27 16.49 12.12
CA GLY A 80 -16.31 15.40 12.17
C GLY A 80 -16.35 14.51 10.93
N PRO A 81 -17.50 13.87 10.62
CA PRO A 81 -17.64 13.08 9.38
C PRO A 81 -17.33 13.90 8.12
N GLY A 82 -17.73 15.19 8.10
CA GLY A 82 -17.46 16.10 6.98
C GLY A 82 -15.96 16.33 6.76
N MET A 83 -15.19 16.50 7.85
CA MET A 83 -13.74 16.63 7.78
C MET A 83 -13.07 15.37 7.23
N ASN A 84 -13.49 14.20 7.70
CA ASN A 84 -12.95 12.93 7.20
C ASN A 84 -13.24 12.75 5.71
N LEU A 85 -14.43 13.13 5.25
CA LEU A 85 -14.78 13.11 3.83
C LEU A 85 -13.91 14.08 3.01
N GLN A 86 -13.67 15.29 3.51
CA GLN A 86 -12.79 16.27 2.85
C GLN A 86 -11.35 15.75 2.75
N ILE A 87 -10.82 15.14 3.82
CA ILE A 87 -9.49 14.51 3.80
C ILE A 87 -9.45 13.38 2.79
N ALA A 88 -10.46 12.52 2.74
CA ALA A 88 -10.54 11.43 1.77
C ALA A 88 -10.52 11.95 0.33
N VAL A 89 -11.31 12.96 0.02
CA VAL A 89 -11.32 13.61 -1.31
C VAL A 89 -9.95 14.22 -1.63
N LEU A 90 -9.33 14.92 -0.67
CA LEU A 90 -7.99 15.48 -0.86
C LEU A 90 -6.95 14.39 -1.13
N CYS A 91 -6.97 13.30 -0.38
CA CYS A 91 -6.08 12.17 -0.62
C CYS A 91 -6.30 11.56 -2.01
N MET A 92 -7.55 11.39 -2.45
CA MET A 92 -7.84 10.89 -3.79
C MET A 92 -7.29 11.81 -4.89
N LEU A 93 -7.41 13.12 -4.72
CA LEU A 93 -6.87 14.09 -5.67
C LEU A 93 -5.32 14.09 -5.70
N LEU A 94 -4.69 13.76 -4.58
CA LEU A 94 -3.23 13.72 -4.47
C LEU A 94 -2.61 12.40 -4.96
N ILE A 95 -3.37 11.28 -4.98
CA ILE A 95 -2.86 9.99 -5.43
C ILE A 95 -2.28 10.07 -6.85
N GLY A 96 -3.00 10.66 -7.80
CA GLY A 96 -2.55 10.77 -9.19
C GLY A 96 -1.21 11.49 -9.33
N PRO A 97 -1.07 12.74 -8.84
CA PRO A 97 0.20 13.45 -8.87
C PRO A 97 1.35 12.76 -8.14
N VAL A 98 1.07 12.15 -6.97
CA VAL A 98 2.10 11.43 -6.19
C VAL A 98 2.60 10.21 -6.94
N VAL A 99 1.68 9.36 -7.44
CA VAL A 99 2.05 8.17 -8.22
C VAL A 99 2.74 8.55 -9.52
N GLY A 100 2.27 9.60 -10.20
CA GLY A 100 2.90 10.10 -11.42
C GLY A 100 4.30 10.71 -11.23
N ALA A 101 4.62 11.15 -10.00
CA ALA A 101 5.95 11.63 -9.65
C ALA A 101 6.90 10.50 -9.16
N MET A 102 6.39 9.30 -8.94
CA MET A 102 7.22 8.15 -8.57
C MET A 102 8.00 7.67 -9.80
N MET A 103 9.31 7.69 -9.71
CA MET A 103 10.17 7.10 -10.72
C MET A 103 10.59 5.70 -10.25
N PRO A 104 10.65 4.70 -11.15
CA PRO A 104 11.21 3.40 -10.79
C PRO A 104 12.68 3.56 -10.41
N VAL A 105 13.10 2.87 -9.35
CA VAL A 105 14.50 2.85 -8.91
C VAL A 105 15.39 2.21 -9.97
N GLN A 106 14.85 1.20 -10.65
CA GLN A 106 15.48 0.48 -11.74
C GLN A 106 14.39 0.07 -12.74
N GLN A 107 14.65 0.20 -14.02
CA GLN A 107 13.78 -0.38 -15.06
C GLN A 107 13.96 -1.89 -15.10
N GLY A 108 12.90 -2.61 -15.40
CA GLY A 108 12.90 -4.06 -15.45
C GLY A 108 11.58 -4.69 -15.03
N VAL A 109 11.58 -6.00 -14.89
CA VAL A 109 10.42 -6.79 -14.52
C VAL A 109 10.63 -7.44 -13.17
N HIS A 110 9.62 -7.43 -12.31
CA HIS A 110 9.66 -8.14 -11.04
C HIS A 110 8.42 -9.02 -10.85
N ALA A 111 8.60 -10.18 -10.23
CA ALA A 111 7.52 -11.04 -9.80
C ALA A 111 7.12 -10.71 -8.35
N ARG A 112 5.82 -10.72 -8.05
CA ARG A 112 5.30 -10.54 -6.69
C ARG A 112 5.31 -11.83 -5.88
N GLY A 113 5.36 -12.96 -6.55
CA GLY A 113 5.42 -14.28 -5.96
C GLY A 113 6.07 -15.22 -6.94
N MET A 114 6.53 -16.35 -6.44
CA MET A 114 7.22 -17.38 -7.19
C MET A 114 6.58 -18.73 -6.87
N VAL A 115 6.72 -19.65 -7.80
CA VAL A 115 6.33 -21.04 -7.58
C VAL A 115 7.43 -21.70 -6.74
N ILE A 116 7.04 -22.26 -5.61
CA ILE A 116 7.95 -23.00 -4.73
C ILE A 116 8.50 -24.21 -5.49
N ASP A 117 9.80 -24.48 -5.35
CA ASP A 117 10.51 -25.53 -6.08
C ASP A 117 10.47 -25.37 -7.61
N GLY A 118 10.13 -24.17 -8.10
CA GLY A 118 10.17 -23.86 -9.52
C GLY A 118 11.55 -23.36 -9.99
N PRO A 119 11.77 -23.28 -11.32
CA PRO A 119 13.09 -22.91 -11.88
C PRO A 119 13.68 -21.60 -11.35
N ALA A 120 12.80 -20.63 -11.08
CA ALA A 120 13.24 -19.35 -10.54
C ALA A 120 13.63 -19.42 -9.05
N ASP A 121 12.94 -20.25 -8.27
CA ASP A 121 13.25 -20.50 -6.86
C ASP A 121 14.55 -21.32 -6.73
N GLU A 122 14.72 -22.37 -7.55
CA GLU A 122 15.95 -23.16 -7.63
C GLU A 122 17.15 -22.30 -8.06
N ALA A 123 16.94 -21.35 -8.96
CA ALA A 123 17.97 -20.39 -9.37
C ALA A 123 18.27 -19.33 -8.29
N GLY A 124 17.55 -19.35 -7.16
CA GLY A 124 17.72 -18.40 -6.05
C GLY A 124 17.28 -16.99 -6.36
N ILE A 125 16.25 -16.82 -7.20
CA ILE A 125 15.58 -15.55 -7.47
C ILE A 125 14.52 -15.35 -6.39
N TYR A 126 14.42 -14.15 -5.83
CA TYR A 126 13.45 -13.85 -4.77
C TYR A 126 12.34 -12.91 -5.25
N PRO A 127 11.13 -12.98 -4.65
CA PRO A 127 10.07 -12.02 -4.94
C PRO A 127 10.54 -10.57 -4.78
N PHE A 128 10.08 -9.70 -5.66
CA PHE A 128 10.40 -8.26 -5.71
C PHE A 128 11.85 -7.92 -6.14
N GLU A 129 12.69 -8.88 -6.48
CA GLU A 129 13.93 -8.62 -7.21
C GLU A 129 13.59 -8.22 -8.65
N ILE A 130 14.37 -7.32 -9.23
CA ILE A 130 14.09 -6.75 -10.55
C ILE A 130 15.00 -7.42 -11.58
N MET A 131 14.41 -8.11 -12.55
CA MET A 131 15.12 -8.59 -13.72
C MET A 131 15.36 -7.41 -14.66
N THR A 132 16.61 -7.14 -14.98
CA THR A 132 17.02 -6.03 -15.84
C THR A 132 17.53 -6.47 -17.20
N HIS A 133 18.10 -7.67 -17.30
CA HIS A 133 18.59 -8.25 -18.55
C HIS A 133 18.29 -9.74 -18.61
N LEU A 134 18.04 -10.20 -19.83
CA LEU A 134 17.96 -11.60 -20.20
C LEU A 134 19.09 -11.86 -21.21
N ASN A 135 20.11 -12.62 -20.81
CA ASN A 135 21.39 -12.67 -21.50
C ASN A 135 21.98 -11.25 -21.68
N GLU A 136 22.26 -10.84 -22.90
CA GLU A 136 22.79 -9.51 -23.22
C GLU A 136 21.69 -8.47 -23.51
N THR A 137 20.40 -8.90 -23.55
CA THR A 137 19.27 -8.05 -23.93
C THR A 137 18.66 -7.36 -22.70
N GLU A 138 18.54 -6.04 -22.73
CA GLU A 138 17.90 -5.26 -21.68
C GLU A 138 16.39 -5.49 -21.69
N VAL A 139 15.82 -5.69 -20.50
CA VAL A 139 14.39 -5.85 -20.28
C VAL A 139 13.87 -4.68 -19.47
N SER A 140 13.16 -3.77 -20.13
CA SER A 140 12.63 -2.55 -19.51
C SER A 140 11.22 -2.73 -18.92
N GLY A 141 10.48 -3.72 -19.46
CA GLY A 141 9.09 -3.93 -19.06
C GLY A 141 8.56 -5.34 -19.34
N PRO A 142 7.33 -5.64 -18.89
CA PRO A 142 6.71 -6.95 -19.09
C PRO A 142 6.46 -7.30 -20.56
N ASP A 143 6.24 -6.31 -21.41
CA ASP A 143 5.99 -6.54 -22.84
C ASP A 143 7.28 -6.95 -23.55
N ASP A 144 8.41 -6.31 -23.22
CA ASP A 144 9.73 -6.67 -23.75
C ASP A 144 10.10 -8.11 -23.36
N LEU A 145 9.85 -8.48 -22.10
CA LEU A 145 10.10 -9.83 -21.62
C LEU A 145 9.26 -10.86 -22.34
N ARG A 146 7.98 -10.54 -22.62
CA ARG A 146 7.08 -11.44 -23.32
C ARG A 146 7.55 -11.65 -24.76
N GLU A 147 7.90 -10.60 -25.47
CA GLU A 147 8.39 -10.65 -26.85
C GLU A 147 9.65 -11.52 -26.94
N LEU A 148 10.62 -11.30 -26.05
CA LEU A 148 11.85 -12.10 -25.98
C LEU A 148 11.56 -13.58 -25.70
N LEU A 149 10.64 -13.90 -24.78
CA LEU A 149 10.32 -15.27 -24.42
C LEU A 149 9.54 -16.01 -25.52
N GLU A 150 8.73 -15.30 -26.32
CA GLU A 150 7.96 -15.91 -27.41
C GLU A 150 8.81 -16.14 -28.68
N ASP A 151 9.74 -15.23 -28.97
CA ASP A 151 10.48 -15.24 -30.22
C ASP A 151 11.85 -15.92 -30.15
N GLU A 152 12.54 -15.88 -29.01
CA GLU A 152 13.95 -16.27 -28.93
C GLU A 152 14.24 -17.52 -28.09
N TYR A 153 13.31 -17.94 -27.20
CA TYR A 153 13.61 -18.99 -26.23
C TYR A 153 12.58 -20.11 -26.23
N ALA A 154 13.07 -21.33 -25.95
CA ALA A 154 12.26 -22.55 -25.84
C ALA A 154 12.40 -23.17 -24.44
N ALA A 155 11.53 -24.15 -24.16
CA ALA A 155 11.65 -24.98 -22.97
C ALA A 155 13.02 -25.70 -22.95
N ASN A 156 13.61 -25.81 -21.78
CA ASN A 156 14.93 -26.34 -21.49
C ASN A 156 16.11 -25.47 -21.96
N ASP A 157 15.90 -24.27 -22.48
CA ASP A 157 16.99 -23.34 -22.73
C ASP A 157 17.49 -22.75 -21.40
N THR A 158 18.82 -22.62 -21.32
CA THR A 158 19.46 -22.00 -20.16
C THR A 158 19.88 -20.58 -20.52
N VAL A 159 19.46 -19.64 -19.70
CA VAL A 159 19.69 -18.20 -19.89
C VAL A 159 20.38 -17.60 -18.67
N MET A 160 21.13 -16.53 -18.90
CA MET A 160 21.68 -15.70 -17.82
C MET A 160 20.74 -14.53 -17.56
N ILE A 161 20.31 -14.37 -16.31
CA ILE A 161 19.43 -13.29 -15.90
C ILE A 161 20.20 -12.35 -14.99
N THR A 162 20.22 -11.07 -15.33
CA THR A 162 20.74 -10.05 -14.43
C THR A 162 19.61 -9.54 -13.54
N ILE A 163 19.79 -9.72 -12.23
CA ILE A 163 18.82 -9.37 -11.21
C ILE A 163 19.37 -8.25 -10.34
N TYR A 164 18.58 -7.22 -10.16
CA TYR A 164 18.85 -6.11 -9.27
C TYR A 164 18.07 -6.27 -7.96
N ASN A 165 18.80 -6.30 -6.84
CA ASN A 165 18.19 -6.32 -5.51
C ASN A 165 18.12 -4.89 -4.96
N VAL A 166 16.90 -4.40 -4.73
CA VAL A 166 16.65 -3.03 -4.29
C VAL A 166 17.18 -2.77 -2.89
N SER A 167 17.16 -3.77 -2.01
CA SER A 167 17.57 -3.60 -0.61
C SER A 167 19.08 -3.46 -0.46
N SER A 168 19.86 -4.18 -1.27
CA SER A 168 21.33 -4.12 -1.26
C SER A 168 21.91 -3.16 -2.30
N ALA A 169 21.08 -2.62 -3.18
CA ALA A 169 21.46 -1.79 -4.32
C ALA A 169 22.55 -2.45 -5.19
N SER A 170 22.47 -3.76 -5.38
CA SER A 170 23.45 -4.55 -6.11
C SER A 170 22.79 -5.42 -7.19
N ALA A 171 23.49 -5.57 -8.31
CA ALA A 171 23.13 -6.50 -9.36
C ALA A 171 23.92 -7.81 -9.23
N ARG A 172 23.30 -8.91 -9.61
CA ARG A 172 23.93 -10.23 -9.72
C ARG A 172 23.41 -10.96 -10.95
N GLU A 173 24.22 -11.85 -11.48
CA GLU A 173 23.83 -12.72 -12.56
C GLU A 173 23.44 -14.09 -12.02
N VAL A 174 22.37 -14.64 -12.56
CA VAL A 174 21.83 -15.95 -12.17
C VAL A 174 21.54 -16.75 -13.43
N SER A 175 21.97 -17.98 -13.46
CA SER A 175 21.63 -18.94 -14.53
C SER A 175 20.29 -19.56 -14.24
N LEU A 176 19.38 -19.53 -15.20
CA LEU A 176 18.04 -20.13 -15.11
C LEU A 176 17.78 -20.99 -16.33
N THR A 177 17.26 -22.21 -16.12
CA THR A 177 16.80 -23.09 -17.20
C THR A 177 15.29 -23.07 -17.23
N PHE A 178 14.72 -22.76 -18.40
CA PHE A 178 13.27 -22.71 -18.55
C PHE A 178 12.67 -24.12 -18.46
N ALA A 179 11.68 -24.32 -17.60
CA ALA A 179 10.92 -25.56 -17.56
C ALA A 179 9.88 -25.62 -18.69
N ASP A 180 9.60 -26.81 -19.18
CA ASP A 180 8.40 -27.02 -20.00
C ASP A 180 7.17 -26.83 -19.10
N ARG A 181 6.33 -25.88 -19.46
CA ARG A 181 5.13 -25.53 -18.68
C ARG A 181 4.18 -26.73 -18.53
N MET A 182 4.04 -27.52 -19.58
CA MET A 182 3.13 -28.67 -19.56
C MET A 182 3.69 -29.80 -18.71
N GLU A 183 4.99 -30.09 -18.82
CA GLU A 183 5.67 -31.11 -18.04
C GLU A 183 5.68 -30.75 -16.55
N TYR A 184 5.94 -29.49 -16.23
CA TYR A 184 5.94 -28.99 -14.86
C TYR A 184 4.58 -29.18 -14.16
N TYR A 185 3.48 -28.77 -14.81
CA TYR A 185 2.14 -28.94 -14.23
C TYR A 185 1.65 -30.39 -14.22
N LEU A 186 2.08 -31.22 -15.16
CA LEU A 186 1.75 -32.65 -15.18
C LEU A 186 2.46 -33.40 -14.05
N ALA A 187 3.69 -33.05 -13.74
CA ALA A 187 4.44 -33.64 -12.62
C ALA A 187 3.78 -33.34 -11.26
N ASP A 188 3.22 -32.14 -11.10
CA ASP A 188 2.51 -31.72 -9.88
C ASP A 188 1.19 -32.49 -9.71
N CYS A 189 0.45 -32.73 -10.80
CA CYS A 189 -0.80 -33.49 -10.78
C CYS A 189 -0.63 -35.01 -10.52
N VAL A 190 0.57 -35.57 -10.67
CA VAL A 190 0.83 -37.01 -10.45
C VAL A 190 1.26 -37.28 -8.99
N ASN A 191 1.69 -36.26 -8.27
CA ASN A 191 2.16 -36.36 -6.88
C ASN A 191 1.09 -35.99 -5.82
N ASP A 192 -0.11 -35.56 -6.24
CA ASP A 192 -1.30 -35.35 -5.42
C ASP A 192 -2.24 -36.57 -5.52
#